data_4dcc60e062cc7883034b6696445c7cb0
#
_entry.id   4dcc60e062cc7883034b6696445c7cb0
#
_cell.length_a   1.000
_cell.length_b   1.000
_cell.length_c   1.000
_cell.angle_alpha   90.00
_cell.angle_beta   90.00
_cell.angle_gamma   90.00
#
_symmetry.space_group_name_H-M   'P 1'
#
loop_
_entity.id
_entity.type
_entity.pdbx_description
1 polymer ?
#
loop_
_entity_poly.entity_id
_entity_poly.type
_entity_poly.pdbx_seq_one_letter_code
_entity_poly.pdbx_strand_id
1 'polypeptide(L)'
;MSELPPLNNETIWAILNEEIDDAAVNRLVWHYLGYRCDAETGKWNSADVATEWRQEYPEPPDFIDSRPATVKLTRSTPPENKQLLKEKLGFKGYKIGEFGPRQTRRATMANWLMGFMEAGA
;
A
#
# COMPACT_ATOMS: atom_id res chain seq x y z
N MET A 1 -1.40 -13.65 16.04
CA MET A 1 -1.78 -12.56 15.16
C MET A 1 -0.60 -11.61 14.99
N SER A 2 -0.18 -11.39 13.79
CA SER A 2 0.95 -10.50 13.55
C SER A 2 0.48 -9.05 13.58
N GLU A 3 1.22 -8.21 14.30
CA GLU A 3 0.97 -6.79 14.31
C GLU A 3 1.50 -6.18 13.01
N LEU A 4 0.84 -5.13 12.55
CA LEU A 4 1.33 -4.39 11.41
C LEU A 4 2.57 -3.59 11.81
N PRO A 5 3.59 -3.49 10.92
CA PRO A 5 4.71 -2.61 11.21
C PRO A 5 4.24 -1.16 11.31
N PRO A 6 4.94 -0.33 12.08
CA PRO A 6 4.55 1.09 12.18
C PRO A 6 4.75 1.79 10.85
N LEU A 7 3.92 2.80 10.57
CA LEU A 7 4.03 3.57 9.34
C LEU A 7 5.07 4.67 9.53
N ASN A 8 6.29 4.42 9.07
CA ASN A 8 7.40 5.36 9.15
C ASN A 8 8.37 5.13 7.98
N ASN A 9 9.41 5.95 7.89
CA ASN A 9 10.36 5.87 6.78
C ASN A 9 11.09 4.51 6.73
N GLU A 10 11.39 3.92 7.87
CA GLU A 10 12.03 2.60 7.90
C GLU A 10 11.14 1.54 7.25
N THR A 11 9.84 1.57 7.54
CA THR A 11 8.88 0.63 6.95
C THR A 11 8.77 0.86 5.44
N ILE A 12 8.74 2.12 5.00
CA ILE A 12 8.70 2.42 3.57
C ILE A 12 9.93 1.85 2.86
N TRP A 13 11.13 2.05 3.42
CA TRP A 13 12.35 1.48 2.85
C TRP A 13 12.32 -0.05 2.87
N ALA A 14 11.76 -0.66 3.93
CA ALA A 14 11.62 -2.11 4.00
C ALA A 14 10.72 -2.65 2.89
N ILE A 15 9.67 -1.91 2.51
CA ILE A 15 8.82 -2.26 1.39
C ILE A 15 9.62 -2.21 0.08
N LEU A 16 10.36 -1.12 -0.12
CA LEU A 16 11.12 -0.91 -1.35
C LEU A 16 12.26 -1.90 -1.50
N ASN A 17 12.88 -2.30 -0.40
CA ASN A 17 14.01 -3.22 -0.38
C ASN A 17 13.60 -4.68 -0.20
N GLU A 18 12.29 -4.96 -0.21
CA GLU A 18 11.74 -6.32 -0.06
C GLU A 18 12.13 -6.99 1.26
N GLU A 19 12.29 -6.21 2.32
CA GLU A 19 12.58 -6.73 3.65
C GLU A 19 11.34 -7.22 4.39
N ILE A 20 10.15 -6.81 3.93
CA ILE A 20 8.87 -7.36 4.41
C ILE A 20 8.14 -7.98 3.23
N ASP A 21 7.37 -9.05 3.52
CA ASP A 21 6.75 -9.83 2.45
C ASP A 21 5.54 -9.13 1.84
N ASP A 22 5.08 -9.67 0.70
CA ASP A 22 3.96 -9.10 -0.04
C ASP A 22 2.67 -9.06 0.78
N ALA A 23 2.44 -10.09 1.59
CA ALA A 23 1.25 -10.16 2.43
C ALA A 23 1.24 -9.02 3.46
N ALA A 24 2.40 -8.71 4.05
CA ALA A 24 2.49 -7.61 5.03
C ALA A 24 2.25 -6.26 4.36
N VAL A 25 2.79 -6.05 3.15
CA VAL A 25 2.57 -4.81 2.40
C VAL A 25 1.09 -4.65 2.08
N ASN A 26 0.43 -5.70 1.60
CA ASN A 26 -1.01 -5.69 1.33
C ASN A 26 -1.79 -5.32 2.58
N ARG A 27 -1.49 -5.95 3.72
CA ARG A 27 -2.20 -5.66 4.98
C ARG A 27 -2.06 -4.22 5.42
N LEU A 28 -0.89 -3.61 5.22
CA LEU A 28 -0.70 -2.19 5.51
C LEU A 28 -1.64 -1.31 4.70
N VAL A 29 -1.69 -1.54 3.39
CA VAL A 29 -2.56 -0.75 2.51
C VAL A 29 -4.02 -0.99 2.87
N TRP A 30 -4.42 -2.24 3.11
CA TRP A 30 -5.80 -2.55 3.51
C TRP A 30 -6.19 -1.79 4.78
N HIS A 31 -5.29 -1.78 5.77
CA HIS A 31 -5.56 -1.10 7.03
C HIS A 31 -5.83 0.39 6.82
N TYR A 32 -4.99 1.06 6.04
CA TYR A 32 -5.14 2.50 5.81
C TYR A 32 -6.26 2.84 4.82
N LEU A 33 -6.71 1.89 4.02
CA LEU A 33 -7.92 2.04 3.22
C LEU A 33 -9.19 1.93 4.08
N GLY A 34 -9.11 1.29 5.23
CA GLY A 34 -10.23 1.13 6.13
C GLY A 34 -10.71 -0.29 6.34
N TYR A 35 -10.13 -1.28 5.65
CA TYR A 35 -10.46 -2.68 5.90
C TYR A 35 -10.01 -3.08 7.30
N ARG A 36 -10.81 -3.90 7.95
CA ARG A 36 -10.53 -4.37 9.31
C ARG A 36 -10.65 -5.88 9.38
N CYS A 37 -9.70 -6.52 10.07
CA CYS A 37 -9.70 -7.95 10.26
C CYS A 37 -10.37 -8.29 11.59
N ASP A 38 -11.36 -9.19 11.53
CA ASP A 38 -12.00 -9.71 12.74
C ASP A 38 -11.07 -10.75 13.37
N ALA A 39 -10.60 -10.47 14.58
CA ALA A 39 -9.65 -11.34 15.27
C ALA A 39 -10.24 -12.73 15.58
N GLU A 40 -11.56 -12.82 15.76
CA GLU A 40 -12.21 -14.09 16.09
C GLU A 40 -12.39 -15.00 14.89
N THR A 41 -12.74 -14.42 13.73
CA THR A 41 -13.04 -15.21 12.53
C THR A 41 -11.93 -15.19 11.49
N GLY A 42 -10.99 -14.25 11.61
CA GLY A 42 -9.95 -14.03 10.63
C GLY A 42 -10.45 -13.40 9.34
N LYS A 43 -11.70 -13.01 9.30
CA LYS A 43 -12.29 -12.40 8.10
C LYS A 43 -12.12 -10.89 8.10
N TRP A 44 -11.95 -10.35 6.91
CA TRP A 44 -11.84 -8.91 6.72
C TRP A 44 -13.22 -8.33 6.40
N ASN A 45 -13.47 -7.11 6.87
CA ASN A 45 -14.70 -6.40 6.55
C ASN A 45 -14.37 -5.02 5.98
N SER A 46 -15.32 -4.45 5.24
CA SER A 46 -15.17 -3.19 4.55
C SER A 46 -16.06 -2.08 5.11
N ALA A 47 -16.53 -2.23 6.33
CA ALA A 47 -17.46 -1.26 6.93
C ALA A 47 -16.90 0.16 6.99
N ASP A 48 -15.59 0.28 7.22
CA ASP A 48 -14.92 1.57 7.34
C ASP A 48 -14.26 2.03 6.03
N VAL A 49 -14.44 1.29 4.94
CA VAL A 49 -13.84 1.60 3.66
C VAL A 49 -14.71 2.60 2.90
N ALA A 50 -14.09 3.54 2.18
CA ALA A 50 -14.83 4.49 1.36
C ALA A 50 -15.72 3.74 0.36
N THR A 51 -16.91 4.29 0.10
CA THR A 51 -17.91 3.64 -0.74
C THR A 51 -17.36 3.22 -2.10
N GLU A 52 -16.58 4.06 -2.77
CA GLU A 52 -16.02 3.77 -4.09
C GLU A 52 -15.11 2.55 -4.09
N TRP A 53 -14.37 2.34 -3.00
CA TRP A 53 -13.54 1.15 -2.83
C TRP A 53 -14.37 -0.06 -2.45
N ARG A 54 -15.31 0.13 -1.52
CA ARG A 54 -16.14 -0.96 -1.01
C ARG A 54 -17.02 -1.56 -2.08
N GLN A 55 -17.55 -0.75 -2.99
CA GLN A 55 -18.40 -1.24 -4.07
C GLN A 55 -17.63 -2.12 -5.06
N GLU A 56 -16.41 -1.74 -5.36
CA GLU A 56 -15.58 -2.47 -6.31
C GLU A 56 -14.84 -3.63 -5.63
N TYR A 57 -14.38 -3.42 -4.41
CA TYR A 57 -13.63 -4.40 -3.64
C TYR A 57 -14.24 -4.57 -2.25
N PRO A 58 -15.35 -5.33 -2.14
CA PRO A 58 -15.93 -5.61 -0.82
C PRO A 58 -15.01 -6.45 0.06
N GLU A 59 -14.08 -7.18 -0.57
CA GLU A 59 -12.99 -7.88 0.12
C GLU A 59 -11.67 -7.20 -0.24
N PRO A 60 -10.68 -7.21 0.68
CA PRO A 60 -9.41 -6.54 0.40
C PRO A 60 -8.72 -7.15 -0.83
N PRO A 61 -8.35 -6.34 -1.82
CA PRO A 61 -7.68 -6.87 -3.02
C PRO A 61 -6.19 -7.12 -2.77
N ASP A 62 -5.62 -8.07 -3.51
CA ASP A 62 -4.18 -8.28 -3.51
C ASP A 62 -3.54 -7.32 -4.51
N PHE A 63 -2.97 -6.23 -4.01
CA PHE A 63 -2.37 -5.21 -4.86
C PHE A 63 -1.12 -5.69 -5.59
N ILE A 64 -0.48 -6.74 -5.10
CA ILE A 64 0.73 -7.26 -5.74
C ILE A 64 0.35 -8.04 -7.01
N ASP A 65 -0.71 -8.83 -6.96
CA ASP A 65 -1.13 -9.67 -8.10
C ASP A 65 -2.20 -9.01 -8.97
N SER A 66 -2.92 -8.03 -8.46
CA SER A 66 -4.03 -7.41 -9.18
C SER A 66 -3.63 -6.06 -9.77
N ARG A 67 -3.38 -6.04 -11.07
CA ARG A 67 -3.09 -4.80 -11.79
C ARG A 67 -4.25 -3.79 -11.69
N PRO A 68 -5.52 -4.19 -11.87
CA PRO A 68 -6.63 -3.23 -11.73
C PRO A 68 -6.68 -2.57 -10.37
N ALA A 69 -6.41 -3.33 -9.29
CA ALA A 69 -6.40 -2.77 -7.94
C ALA A 69 -5.27 -1.74 -7.79
N THR A 70 -4.08 -2.05 -8.29
CA THR A 70 -2.94 -1.14 -8.24
C THR A 70 -3.20 0.13 -9.03
N VAL A 71 -3.82 0.01 -10.20
CA VAL A 71 -4.18 1.17 -11.04
C VAL A 71 -5.17 2.07 -10.30
N LYS A 72 -6.17 1.46 -9.62
CA LYS A 72 -7.12 2.24 -8.83
C LYS A 72 -6.40 2.98 -7.69
N LEU A 73 -5.45 2.33 -7.03
CA LEU A 73 -4.66 2.95 -5.97
C LEU A 73 -3.87 4.14 -6.49
N THR A 74 -3.25 4.00 -7.66
CA THR A 74 -2.51 5.08 -8.30
C THR A 74 -3.43 6.26 -8.62
N ARG A 75 -4.61 5.99 -9.15
CA ARG A 75 -5.58 7.02 -9.48
C ARG A 75 -6.12 7.76 -8.26
N SER A 76 -6.17 7.08 -7.11
CA SER A 76 -6.63 7.68 -5.87
C SER A 76 -5.57 8.56 -5.21
N THR A 77 -4.31 8.49 -5.67
CA THR A 77 -3.23 9.31 -5.13
C THR A 77 -3.33 10.72 -5.69
N PRO A 78 -3.42 11.77 -4.84
CA PRO A 78 -3.46 13.15 -5.33
C PRO A 78 -2.21 13.49 -6.15
N PRO A 79 -2.33 14.36 -7.16
CA PRO A 79 -1.18 14.74 -7.99
C PRO A 79 0.03 15.23 -7.19
N GLU A 80 -0.20 15.98 -6.14
CA GLU A 80 0.87 16.51 -5.29
C GLU A 80 1.62 15.42 -4.53
N ASN A 81 1.03 14.22 -4.41
CA ASN A 81 1.64 13.10 -3.67
C ASN A 81 2.28 12.05 -4.58
N LYS A 82 2.21 12.21 -5.91
CA LYS A 82 2.66 11.15 -6.81
C LYS A 82 4.18 10.94 -6.83
N GLN A 83 4.94 11.88 -6.31
CA GLN A 83 6.40 11.82 -6.31
C GLN A 83 6.99 11.78 -4.89
N LEU A 84 6.20 11.37 -3.90
CA LEU A 84 6.66 11.40 -2.50
C LEU A 84 7.90 10.54 -2.25
N LEU A 85 8.00 9.38 -2.86
CA LEU A 85 9.20 8.55 -2.70
C LEU A 85 10.45 9.28 -3.14
N LYS A 86 10.37 10.00 -4.25
CA LYS A 86 11.50 10.75 -4.77
C LYS A 86 11.77 12.00 -3.93
N GLU A 87 10.72 12.74 -3.61
CA GLU A 87 10.85 14.04 -2.95
C GLU A 87 11.21 13.93 -1.47
N LYS A 88 10.66 12.92 -0.78
CA LYS A 88 10.82 12.81 0.68
C LYS A 88 11.85 11.79 1.10
N LEU A 89 12.06 10.73 0.32
CA LEU A 89 13.04 9.69 0.63
C LEU A 89 14.26 9.69 -0.27
N GLY A 90 14.20 10.40 -1.40
CA GLY A 90 15.28 10.35 -2.38
C GLY A 90 15.32 9.05 -3.16
N PHE A 91 14.24 8.26 -3.15
CA PHE A 91 14.17 7.02 -3.92
C PHE A 91 14.07 7.33 -5.40
N LYS A 92 15.06 6.91 -6.17
CA LYS A 92 15.16 7.24 -7.59
C LYS A 92 14.63 6.14 -8.51
N GLY A 93 13.99 5.11 -7.94
CA GLY A 93 13.49 3.98 -8.69
C GLY A 93 14.47 2.81 -8.67
N TYR A 94 14.10 1.75 -9.35
CA TYR A 94 14.95 0.56 -9.46
C TYR A 94 15.80 0.67 -10.71
N LYS A 95 16.96 0.01 -10.69
CA LYS A 95 17.83 -0.05 -11.87
C LYS A 95 17.16 -0.90 -12.96
N ILE A 96 17.45 -0.54 -14.21
CA ILE A 96 16.96 -1.32 -15.34
C ILE A 96 17.41 -2.77 -15.19
N GLY A 97 16.45 -3.70 -15.31
CA GLY A 97 16.73 -5.12 -15.18
C GLY A 97 16.62 -5.66 -13.76
N GLU A 98 16.51 -4.79 -12.77
CA GLU A 98 16.38 -5.21 -11.37
C GLU A 98 14.92 -5.19 -10.86
N PHE A 99 14.00 -4.75 -11.70
CA PHE A 99 12.60 -4.65 -11.27
C PHE A 99 11.68 -5.31 -12.28
N GLY A 100 10.55 -5.78 -11.75
CA GLY A 100 9.45 -6.31 -12.54
C GLY A 100 8.15 -5.70 -12.05
N PRO A 101 7.00 -6.18 -12.55
CA PRO A 101 5.69 -5.65 -12.13
C PRO A 101 5.48 -5.69 -10.62
N ARG A 102 5.98 -6.72 -9.96
CA ARG A 102 5.83 -6.89 -8.52
C ARG A 102 6.52 -5.76 -7.76
N GLN A 103 7.78 -5.45 -8.09
CA GLN A 103 8.51 -4.37 -7.44
C GLN A 103 7.87 -3.01 -7.71
N THR A 104 7.43 -2.78 -8.94
CA THR A 104 6.75 -1.55 -9.31
C THR A 104 5.48 -1.35 -8.50
N ARG A 105 4.71 -2.42 -8.30
CA ARG A 105 3.48 -2.35 -7.51
C ARG A 105 3.78 -2.09 -6.04
N ARG A 106 4.82 -2.70 -5.49
CA ARG A 106 5.25 -2.43 -4.11
C ARG A 106 5.64 -0.97 -3.94
N ALA A 107 6.35 -0.39 -4.91
CA ALA A 107 6.70 1.03 -4.87
C ALA A 107 5.45 1.92 -4.92
N THR A 108 4.46 1.56 -5.74
CA THR A 108 3.19 2.28 -5.79
C THR A 108 2.51 2.26 -4.42
N MET A 109 2.49 1.11 -3.77
CA MET A 109 1.90 0.97 -2.43
C MET A 109 2.66 1.80 -1.41
N ALA A 110 3.99 1.79 -1.46
CA ALA A 110 4.82 2.58 -0.56
C ALA A 110 4.55 4.07 -0.74
N ASN A 111 4.45 4.53 -1.97
CA ASN A 111 4.15 5.94 -2.25
C ASN A 111 2.77 6.33 -1.72
N TRP A 112 1.78 5.47 -1.91
CA TRP A 112 0.44 5.71 -1.40
C TRP A 112 0.44 5.81 0.13
N LEU A 113 1.17 4.92 0.80
CA LEU A 113 1.30 4.94 2.25
C LEU A 113 1.98 6.21 2.75
N MET A 114 2.97 6.71 2.01
CA MET A 114 3.61 7.99 2.36
C MET A 114 2.63 9.15 2.33
N GLY A 115 1.59 9.08 1.50
CA GLY A 115 0.52 10.06 1.49
C GLY A 115 -0.15 10.19 2.85
N PHE A 116 -0.35 9.07 3.54
CA PHE A 116 -0.89 9.08 4.89
C PHE A 116 0.08 9.70 5.89
N MET A 117 1.37 9.41 5.74
CA MET A 117 2.38 10.01 6.61
C MET A 117 2.41 11.53 6.47
N GLU A 118 2.32 12.04 5.25
CA GLU A 118 2.30 13.47 4.97
C GLU A 118 1.02 14.13 5.48
N ALA A 119 -0.07 13.39 5.55
CA ALA A 119 -1.34 13.89 6.09
C ALA A 119 -1.37 13.87 7.63
N GLY A 120 -0.31 13.39 8.28
CA GLY A 120 -0.23 13.35 9.73
C GLY A 120 -0.87 12.13 10.36
N ALA A 121 -1.07 11.09 9.59
CA ALA A 121 -1.70 9.87 10.08
C ALA A 121 -0.72 9.03 10.92
#